data_9fc1e5eb1f4d686e6e79c9e35437e4c4
#
_entry.id   9fc1e5eb1f4d686e6e79c9e35437e4c4
#
_cell.length_a   1.000
_cell.length_b   1.000
_cell.length_c   1.000
_cell.angle_alpha   90.00
_cell.angle_beta   90.00
_cell.angle_gamma   90.00
#
_symmetry.space_group_name_H-M   'P 1'
#
loop_
_entity.id
_entity.type
_entity.pdbx_description
1 polymer ?
#
loop_
_entity_poly.entity_id
_entity_poly.type
_entity_poly.pdbx_seq_one_letter_code
_entity_poly.pdbx_strand_id
1 'polypeptide(L)' 'SAYLFFCEAERPKVMKSMAKNNKDSKIKLGDVAKELGKRWKSLSEDARKPFVKRSDKDKQRYEEAMAEYKNNL' A
#
# COMPACT_ATOMS: atom_id res chain seq x y z
N SER A 1 7.21 -2.30 -1.95
CA SER A 1 6.51 -3.57 -1.78
C SER A 1 5.05 -3.45 -2.19
N ALA A 2 4.46 -4.57 -2.58
CA ALA A 2 3.06 -4.62 -3.00
C ALA A 2 2.11 -4.13 -1.90
N TYR A 3 2.41 -4.47 -0.66
CA TYR A 3 1.61 -4.04 0.49
C TYR A 3 1.54 -2.52 0.62
N LEU A 4 2.66 -1.83 0.38
CA LEU A 4 2.70 -0.37 0.45
C LEU A 4 1.79 0.27 -0.59
N PHE A 5 1.78 -0.24 -1.82
CA PHE A 5 0.89 0.26 -2.87
C PHE A 5 -0.57 0.01 -2.52
N PHE A 6 -0.86 -1.15 -1.94
CA PHE A 6 -2.19 -1.46 -1.45
C PHE A 6 -2.62 -0.46 -0.38
N CYS A 7 -1.75 -0.17 0.58
CA CYS A 7 -2.05 0.78 1.64
C CYS A 7 -2.34 2.18 1.10
N GLU A 8 -1.56 2.64 0.14
CA GLU A 8 -1.78 3.95 -0.48
C GLU A 8 -3.15 4.04 -1.16
N ALA A 9 -3.55 2.97 -1.86
CA ALA A 9 -4.83 2.93 -2.57
C ALA A 9 -6.01 2.81 -1.61
N GLU A 10 -5.87 2.03 -0.55
CA GLU A 10 -6.98 1.72 0.36
C GLU A 10 -7.09 2.65 1.57
N ARG A 11 -6.02 3.35 1.93
CA ARG A 11 -6.05 4.24 3.10
C ARG A 11 -7.22 5.22 3.09
N PRO A 12 -7.49 5.96 2.01
CA PRO A 12 -8.62 6.89 1.99
C PRO A 12 -9.96 6.19 2.20
N LYS A 13 -10.10 4.99 1.63
CA LYS A 13 -11.34 4.21 1.77
C LYS A 13 -11.55 3.73 3.21
N VAL A 14 -10.48 3.26 3.85
CA VAL A 14 -10.52 2.82 5.24
C VAL A 14 -10.84 3.99 6.15
N MET A 15 -10.21 5.14 5.95
CA MET A 15 -10.44 6.34 6.75
C MET A 15 -11.89 6.81 6.64
N LYS A 16 -12.47 6.81 5.44
CA LYS A 16 -13.88 7.15 5.26
C LYS A 16 -14.80 6.17 5.98
N SER A 17 -14.50 4.88 5.88
CA SER A 17 -15.29 3.84 6.54
C SER A 17 -15.25 3.99 8.06
N MET A 18 -14.09 4.26 8.61
CA MET A 18 -13.93 4.48 10.06
C MET A 18 -14.60 5.76 10.52
N ALA A 19 -14.53 6.81 9.72
CA ALA A 19 -15.18 8.08 10.04
C ALA A 19 -16.71 7.94 10.11
N LYS A 20 -17.29 7.09 9.26
CA LYS A 20 -18.74 6.82 9.31
C LYS A 20 -19.14 6.05 10.57
N ASN A 21 -18.28 5.15 11.03
CA ASN A 21 -18.57 4.30 12.19
C ASN A 21 -18.28 4.98 13.51
N ASN A 22 -17.35 5.94 13.53
CA ASN A 22 -16.91 6.64 14.74
C ASN A 22 -17.20 8.13 14.61
N LYS A 23 -18.43 8.53 14.92
CA LYS A 23 -18.87 9.94 14.76
C LYS A 23 -18.10 10.92 15.66
N ASP A 24 -17.61 10.45 16.82
CA ASP A 24 -17.04 11.32 17.84
C ASP A 24 -15.60 11.03 18.22
N SER A 25 -14.98 10.01 17.63
CA SER A 25 -13.62 9.66 18.00
C SER A 25 -12.62 9.94 16.89
N LYS A 26 -11.48 10.43 17.30
CA LYS A 26 -10.36 10.64 16.39
C LYS A 26 -9.89 9.30 15.86
N ILE A 27 -9.71 9.20 14.54
CA ILE A 27 -9.21 8.01 13.89
C ILE A 27 -7.73 7.86 14.25
N LYS A 28 -7.37 6.74 14.89
CA LYS A 28 -5.98 6.46 15.24
C LYS A 28 -5.27 5.79 14.06
N LEU A 29 -4.06 6.23 13.77
CA LEU A 29 -3.26 5.64 12.71
C LEU A 29 -3.02 4.14 12.92
N GLY A 30 -2.87 3.72 14.17
CA GLY A 30 -2.72 2.30 14.50
C GLY A 30 -3.92 1.46 14.09
N ASP A 31 -5.12 2.00 14.27
CA ASP A 31 -6.35 1.29 13.88
C ASP A 31 -6.47 1.19 12.36
N VAL A 32 -6.09 2.24 11.65
CA VAL A 32 -6.06 2.23 10.18
C VAL A 32 -5.09 1.17 9.68
N ALA A 33 -3.90 1.10 10.27
CA ALA A 33 -2.89 0.12 9.90
C ALA A 33 -3.37 -1.33 10.13
N LYS A 34 -4.05 -1.57 11.25
CA LYS A 34 -4.63 -2.89 11.55
C LYS A 34 -5.67 -3.29 10.52
N GLU A 35 -6.55 -2.36 10.16
CA GLU A 35 -7.59 -2.62 9.17
C GLU A 35 -6.99 -2.89 7.78
N LEU A 36 -5.97 -2.13 7.40
CA LEU A 36 -5.27 -2.35 6.14
C LEU A 36 -4.62 -3.73 6.08
N GLY A 37 -3.95 -4.14 7.17
CA GLY A 37 -3.34 -5.46 7.26
C GLY A 37 -4.37 -6.57 7.15
N LYS A 38 -5.51 -6.40 7.81
CA LYS A 38 -6.62 -7.35 7.77
C LYS A 38 -7.18 -7.48 6.35
N ARG A 39 -7.39 -6.36 5.66
CA ARG A 39 -7.89 -6.36 4.28
C ARG A 39 -6.90 -7.02 3.33
N TRP A 40 -5.61 -6.75 3.51
CA TRP A 40 -4.57 -7.35 2.68
C TRP A 40 -4.57 -8.87 2.80
N LYS A 41 -4.68 -9.39 4.02
CA LYS A 41 -4.74 -10.83 4.27
C LYS A 41 -5.97 -11.48 3.66
N SER A 42 -7.07 -10.73 3.58
CA SER A 42 -8.33 -11.22 3.00
C SER A 42 -8.33 -11.23 1.48
N LEU A 43 -7.39 -10.53 0.84
CA LEU A 43 -7.32 -10.48 -0.62
C LEU A 43 -6.85 -11.82 -1.20
N SER A 44 -7.48 -12.23 -2.30
CA SER A 44 -7.03 -13.36 -3.08
C SER A 44 -5.73 -12.99 -3.84
N GLU A 45 -5.04 -14.00 -4.34
CA GLU A 45 -3.84 -13.77 -5.16
C GLU A 45 -4.16 -12.92 -6.38
N ASP A 46 -5.30 -13.16 -7.02
CA ASP A 46 -5.72 -12.38 -8.19
C ASP A 46 -5.93 -10.90 -7.85
N ALA A 47 -6.53 -10.63 -6.69
CA ALA A 47 -6.75 -9.25 -6.24
C ALA A 47 -5.44 -8.54 -5.89
N ARG A 48 -4.41 -9.29 -5.46
CA ARG A 48 -3.08 -8.75 -5.15
C ARG A 48 -2.23 -8.50 -6.39
N LYS A 49 -2.50 -9.19 -7.50
CA LYS A 49 -1.70 -9.08 -8.73
C LYS A 49 -1.43 -7.64 -9.20
N PRO A 50 -2.43 -6.74 -9.26
CA PRO A 50 -2.16 -5.37 -9.69
C PRO A 50 -1.12 -4.67 -8.83
N PHE A 51 -1.15 -4.89 -7.52
CA PHE A 51 -0.20 -4.28 -6.59
C PHE A 51 1.18 -4.90 -6.72
N VAL A 52 1.25 -6.21 -6.94
CA VAL A 52 2.51 -6.91 -7.16
C VAL A 52 3.16 -6.42 -8.45
N LYS A 53 2.39 -6.25 -9.51
CA LYS A 53 2.91 -5.72 -10.79
C LYS A 53 3.46 -4.30 -10.61
N ARG A 54 2.76 -3.44 -9.88
CA ARG A 54 3.24 -2.09 -9.62
C ARG A 54 4.53 -2.11 -8.82
N SER A 55 4.61 -2.98 -7.82
CA SER A 55 5.80 -3.16 -7.00
C SER A 55 6.99 -3.63 -7.85
N ASP A 56 6.78 -4.59 -8.75
CA ASP A 56 7.82 -5.11 -9.63
C ASP A 56 8.33 -4.03 -10.59
N LYS A 57 7.43 -3.24 -11.17
CA LYS A 57 7.80 -2.12 -12.03
C LYS A 57 8.61 -1.07 -11.28
N ASP A 58 8.20 -0.75 -10.08
CA ASP A 58 8.88 0.22 -9.24
C ASP A 58 10.28 -0.27 -8.88
N LYS A 59 10.41 -1.55 -8.56
CA LYS A 59 11.69 -2.18 -8.26
C LYS A 59 12.63 -2.14 -9.46
N GLN A 60 12.12 -2.47 -10.65
CA GLN A 60 12.91 -2.39 -11.88
C GLN A 60 13.42 -0.98 -12.14
N ARG A 61 12.54 0.02 -12.01
CA ARG A 61 12.92 1.42 -12.19
C ARG A 61 14.01 1.81 -11.21
N TYR A 62 13.89 1.40 -9.97
CA TYR A 62 14.88 1.68 -8.95
C TYR A 62 16.23 1.04 -9.28
N GLU A 63 16.21 -0.23 -9.70
CA GLU A 63 17.43 -0.95 -10.08
C GLU A 63 18.12 -0.30 -11.29
N GLU A 64 17.35 0.11 -12.29
CA GLU A 64 17.88 0.82 -13.47
C GLU A 64 18.51 2.15 -13.09
N ALA A 65 17.84 2.91 -12.23
CA ALA A 65 18.34 4.19 -11.75
C ALA A 65 19.63 4.02 -10.97
N MET A 66 19.71 2.99 -10.13
CA MET A 66 20.92 2.69 -9.36
C MET A 66 22.07 2.23 -10.24
N ALA A 67 21.77 1.45 -11.27
CA ALA A 67 22.78 1.00 -12.22
C ALA A 67 23.38 2.21 -13.00
N GLU A 68 22.53 3.13 -13.46
CA GLU A 68 22.98 4.37 -14.10
C GLU A 68 23.83 5.20 -13.16
N TYR A 69 23.40 5.32 -11.92
CA TYR A 69 24.14 6.09 -10.91
C TYR A 69 25.54 5.52 -10.70
N LYS A 70 25.65 4.18 -10.59
CA LYS A 70 26.93 3.51 -10.43
C LYS A 70 27.82 3.67 -11.65
N ASN A 71 27.25 3.62 -12.86
CA ASN A 71 28.01 3.77 -14.09
C ASN A 71 28.56 5.18 -14.30
N ASN A 72 27.90 6.18 -13.70
CA ASN A 72 28.31 7.59 -13.83
C ASN A 72 29.27 8.06 -12.71
N LEU A 73 29.57 7.20 -11.79
CA LEU A 73 30.60 7.46 -10.78
C LEU A 73 31.97 7.22 -11.35
#